data_69f95e399fff77360a6ef06dd0e1693c
#
_entry.id   69f95e399fff77360a6ef06dd0e1693c
#
_cell.length_a   1.000
_cell.length_b   1.000
_cell.length_c   1.000
_cell.angle_alpha   90.00
_cell.angle_beta   90.00
_cell.angle_gamma   90.00
#
_symmetry.space_group_name_H-M   'P 1'
#
loop_
_entity.id
_entity.type
_entity.pdbx_description
1 polymer ?
#
loop_
_entity_poly.entity_id
_entity_poly.type
_entity_poly.pdbx_seq_one_letter_code
_entity_poly.pdbx_strand_id
1 'polypeptide(L)'
;YGMSLVCFVVSLFLKRRKALLHFATVFLCMAVLWHLFGIAARMYIQSRPPVTNLYSSVVFAGVVASLFGGTLYILRRQLPVAAVACASGLLSLLVAMNLPYSGDTMGMMRAVLNSNFWLTMHVMTIMIGYGSVFFAGFLASYHLVARFFGQGEKGLKAGACGVYRILLVALFFCFLGTMLGGIWADMSWGRFWGWDPKENGALMTLLWCSCTLHARLLHVCSCQGFLVLASLGNIVAAWGWFGVNLMGIGLHSYGFVEGGWFWFFLFVGLQVLAAASAL
;
A
#
# COMPACT_ATOMS: atom_id res chain seq x y z
N TYR A 1 -1.86 5.72 15.56
CA TYR A 1 -0.77 4.93 14.96
C TYR A 1 0.60 5.26 15.56
N GLY A 2 0.99 6.53 15.70
CA GLY A 2 2.31 6.93 16.23
C GLY A 2 2.62 6.36 17.61
N MET A 3 1.70 6.48 18.57
CA MET A 3 1.86 5.91 19.92
C MET A 3 2.01 4.39 19.88
N SER A 4 1.21 3.72 19.06
CA SER A 4 1.29 2.27 18.86
C SER A 4 2.64 1.86 18.29
N LEU A 5 3.11 2.55 17.24
CA LEU A 5 4.41 2.31 16.62
C LEU A 5 5.56 2.45 17.64
N VAL A 6 5.57 3.55 18.39
CA VAL A 6 6.58 3.77 19.44
C VAL A 6 6.56 2.62 20.45
N CYS A 7 5.39 2.23 20.95
CA CYS A 7 5.27 1.12 21.89
C CYS A 7 5.77 -0.22 21.30
N PHE A 8 5.47 -0.52 20.04
CA PHE A 8 6.00 -1.73 19.38
C PHE A 8 7.50 -1.68 19.22
N VAL A 9 8.06 -0.55 18.75
CA VAL A 9 9.51 -0.39 18.58
C VAL A 9 10.24 -0.49 19.92
N VAL A 10 9.79 0.22 20.93
CA VAL A 10 10.39 0.15 22.29
C VAL A 10 10.31 -1.27 22.86
N SER A 11 9.23 -2.00 22.56
CA SER A 11 9.08 -3.39 23.02
C SER A 11 10.14 -4.35 22.47
N LEU A 12 10.78 -4.01 21.34
CA LEU A 12 11.87 -4.83 20.78
C LEU A 12 13.11 -4.85 21.69
N PHE A 13 13.31 -3.81 22.50
CA PHE A 13 14.49 -3.63 23.36
C PHE A 13 14.24 -4.01 24.82
N LEU A 14 13.00 -4.30 25.22
CA LEU A 14 12.64 -4.58 26.60
C LEU A 14 12.44 -6.08 26.87
N LYS A 15 12.98 -6.58 27.99
CA LYS A 15 12.78 -7.97 28.45
C LYS A 15 11.35 -8.20 29.00
N ARG A 16 10.83 -7.25 29.81
CA ARG A 16 9.46 -7.29 30.39
C ARG A 16 8.53 -6.37 29.58
N ARG A 17 7.94 -6.90 28.51
CA ARG A 17 7.20 -6.10 27.51
C ARG A 17 5.68 -6.41 27.42
N LYS A 18 5.13 -7.29 28.27
CA LYS A 18 3.71 -7.70 28.15
C LYS A 18 2.73 -6.52 28.22
N ALA A 19 2.88 -5.64 29.22
CA ALA A 19 2.02 -4.47 29.37
C ALA A 19 2.15 -3.52 28.18
N LEU A 20 3.39 -3.25 27.74
CA LEU A 20 3.66 -2.36 26.60
C LEU A 20 3.05 -2.90 25.30
N LEU A 21 3.14 -4.21 25.06
CA LEU A 21 2.51 -4.86 23.90
C LEU A 21 0.98 -4.81 23.97
N HIS A 22 0.41 -4.88 25.16
CA HIS A 22 -1.03 -4.70 25.35
C HIS A 22 -1.45 -3.27 24.98
N PHE A 23 -0.78 -2.24 25.52
CA PHE A 23 -1.03 -0.85 25.14
C PHE A 23 -0.82 -0.59 23.65
N ALA A 24 0.27 -1.12 23.05
CA ALA A 24 0.52 -1.01 21.63
C ALA A 24 -0.64 -1.57 20.79
N THR A 25 -1.16 -2.74 21.20
CA THR A 25 -2.29 -3.39 20.51
C THR A 25 -3.57 -2.58 20.66
N VAL A 26 -3.87 -2.08 21.86
CA VAL A 26 -5.04 -1.22 22.11
C VAL A 26 -4.97 0.05 21.24
N PHE A 27 -3.83 0.74 21.24
CA PHE A 27 -3.64 1.93 20.40
C PHE A 27 -3.75 1.62 18.90
N LEU A 28 -3.27 0.46 18.44
CA LEU A 28 -3.46 0.04 17.04
C LEU A 28 -4.95 -0.16 16.73
N CYS A 29 -5.67 -0.87 17.57
CA CYS A 29 -7.11 -1.08 17.38
C CYS A 29 -7.88 0.25 17.39
N MET A 30 -7.59 1.13 18.33
CA MET A 30 -8.20 2.47 18.37
C MET A 30 -7.88 3.27 17.09
N ALA A 31 -6.63 3.27 16.64
CA ALA A 31 -6.21 3.97 15.44
C ALA A 31 -6.93 3.45 14.19
N VAL A 32 -7.06 2.13 14.06
CA VAL A 32 -7.80 1.50 12.95
C VAL A 32 -9.29 1.86 13.02
N LEU A 33 -9.90 1.81 14.20
CA LEU A 33 -11.31 2.20 14.39
C LEU A 33 -11.57 3.66 14.03
N TRP A 34 -10.71 4.59 14.46
CA TRP A 34 -10.80 6.01 14.08
C TRP A 34 -10.59 6.24 12.59
N HIS A 35 -9.66 5.49 11.98
CA HIS A 35 -9.42 5.56 10.54
C HIS A 35 -10.66 5.08 9.75
N LEU A 36 -11.24 3.94 10.16
CA LEU A 36 -12.49 3.43 9.58
C LEU A 36 -13.67 4.38 9.81
N PHE A 37 -13.78 4.97 11.00
CA PHE A 37 -14.79 5.99 11.29
C PHE A 37 -14.68 7.20 10.37
N GLY A 38 -13.44 7.71 10.15
CA GLY A 38 -13.20 8.82 9.23
C GLY A 38 -13.62 8.49 7.78
N ILE A 39 -13.34 7.27 7.32
CA ILE A 39 -13.79 6.79 6.00
C ILE A 39 -15.32 6.69 5.96
N ALA A 40 -15.94 6.10 6.98
CA ALA A 40 -17.41 5.97 7.05
C ALA A 40 -18.12 7.32 7.09
N ALA A 41 -17.60 8.28 7.88
CA ALA A 41 -18.12 9.64 7.93
C ALA A 41 -18.03 10.33 6.55
N ARG A 42 -16.88 10.16 5.86
CA ARG A 42 -16.71 10.69 4.51
C ARG A 42 -17.71 10.08 3.52
N MET A 43 -17.91 8.76 3.57
CA MET A 43 -18.92 8.06 2.74
C MET A 43 -20.32 8.59 3.00
N TYR A 44 -20.67 8.78 4.27
CA TYR A 44 -21.98 9.32 4.66
C TYR A 44 -22.21 10.74 4.14
N ILE A 45 -21.23 11.63 4.32
CA ILE A 45 -21.32 13.02 3.86
C ILE A 45 -21.41 13.13 2.34
N GLN A 46 -20.61 12.34 1.61
CA GLN A 46 -20.56 12.39 0.15
C GLN A 46 -21.66 11.54 -0.53
N SER A 47 -22.31 10.63 0.20
CA SER A 47 -23.18 9.59 -0.36
C SER A 47 -22.50 8.80 -1.49
N ARG A 48 -21.20 8.50 -1.32
CA ARG A 48 -20.32 7.85 -2.31
C ARG A 48 -19.42 6.81 -1.65
N PRO A 49 -18.87 5.86 -2.44
CA PRO A 49 -17.83 4.94 -1.98
C PRO A 49 -16.60 5.67 -1.43
N PRO A 50 -15.74 4.99 -0.63
CA PRO A 50 -14.69 5.65 0.14
C PRO A 50 -13.59 6.28 -0.70
N VAL A 51 -13.41 5.84 -1.96
CA VAL A 51 -12.34 6.29 -2.85
C VAL A 51 -12.92 7.04 -4.04
N THR A 52 -12.72 8.34 -4.06
CA THR A 52 -13.23 9.26 -5.09
C THR A 52 -12.14 10.13 -5.73
N ASN A 53 -10.98 10.26 -5.09
CA ASN A 53 -9.85 11.06 -5.54
C ASN A 53 -8.53 10.54 -4.96
N LEU A 54 -7.40 11.20 -5.29
CA LEU A 54 -6.07 10.79 -4.82
C LEU A 54 -5.97 10.82 -3.29
N TYR A 55 -6.49 11.87 -2.63
CA TYR A 55 -6.52 11.96 -1.16
C TYR A 55 -7.19 10.74 -0.52
N SER A 56 -8.42 10.47 -0.93
CA SER A 56 -9.18 9.34 -0.38
C SER A 56 -8.57 7.98 -0.71
N SER A 57 -7.86 7.86 -1.84
CA SER A 57 -7.16 6.63 -2.19
C SER A 57 -5.97 6.35 -1.27
N VAL A 58 -5.21 7.39 -0.89
CA VAL A 58 -4.09 7.26 0.07
C VAL A 58 -4.61 6.85 1.45
N VAL A 59 -5.67 7.53 1.92
CA VAL A 59 -6.33 7.18 3.19
C VAL A 59 -6.82 5.73 3.17
N PHE A 60 -7.48 5.29 2.10
CA PHE A 60 -7.99 3.93 1.97
C PHE A 60 -6.86 2.89 1.91
N ALA A 61 -5.78 3.13 1.16
CA ALA A 61 -4.63 2.22 1.12
C ALA A 61 -3.97 2.05 2.50
N GLY A 62 -3.91 3.12 3.29
CA GLY A 62 -3.39 3.09 4.66
C GLY A 62 -4.23 2.22 5.60
N VAL A 63 -5.56 2.31 5.53
CA VAL A 63 -6.41 1.45 6.36
C VAL A 63 -6.34 -0.01 5.92
N VAL A 64 -6.25 -0.29 4.62
CA VAL A 64 -6.04 -1.66 4.10
C VAL A 64 -4.76 -2.27 4.66
N ALA A 65 -3.63 -1.56 4.57
CA ALA A 65 -2.35 -2.00 5.11
C ALA A 65 -2.40 -2.23 6.63
N SER A 66 -3.06 -1.32 7.36
CA SER A 66 -3.19 -1.41 8.82
C SER A 66 -4.11 -2.55 9.27
N LEU A 67 -5.23 -2.77 8.58
CA LEU A 67 -6.13 -3.89 8.83
C LEU A 67 -5.44 -5.22 8.54
N PHE A 68 -4.78 -5.32 7.40
CA PHE A 68 -4.10 -6.53 6.99
C PHE A 68 -2.99 -6.89 7.97
N GLY A 69 -2.12 -5.93 8.26
CA GLY A 69 -1.02 -6.13 9.20
C GLY A 69 -1.48 -6.31 10.64
N GLY A 70 -2.50 -5.57 11.10
CA GLY A 70 -3.09 -5.72 12.41
C GLY A 70 -3.73 -7.11 12.61
N THR A 71 -4.47 -7.59 11.62
CA THR A 71 -5.05 -8.95 11.63
C THR A 71 -3.96 -10.02 11.67
N LEU A 72 -2.94 -9.91 10.82
CA LEU A 72 -1.80 -10.85 10.83
C LEU A 72 -1.05 -10.82 12.17
N TYR A 73 -0.89 -9.64 12.78
CA TYR A 73 -0.27 -9.53 14.11
C TYR A 73 -1.12 -10.21 15.18
N ILE A 74 -2.43 -10.03 15.19
CA ILE A 74 -3.33 -10.69 16.14
C ILE A 74 -3.22 -12.23 16.03
N LEU A 75 -3.18 -12.73 14.80
CA LEU A 75 -3.11 -14.17 14.50
C LEU A 75 -1.73 -14.79 14.76
N ARG A 76 -0.65 -14.07 14.42
CA ARG A 76 0.71 -14.62 14.39
C ARG A 76 1.66 -14.04 15.44
N ARG A 77 1.26 -12.96 16.11
CA ARG A 77 2.03 -12.27 17.15
C ARG A 77 3.45 -11.82 16.70
N GLN A 78 3.62 -11.55 15.41
CA GLN A 78 4.88 -11.08 14.84
C GLN A 78 4.99 -9.57 14.98
N LEU A 79 5.88 -9.08 15.84
CA LEU A 79 6.06 -7.65 16.11
C LEU A 79 6.42 -6.83 14.87
N PRO A 80 7.28 -7.29 13.94
CA PRO A 80 7.56 -6.55 12.71
C PRO A 80 6.30 -6.23 11.90
N VAL A 81 5.39 -7.17 11.80
CA VAL A 81 4.12 -7.01 11.07
C VAL A 81 3.28 -5.88 11.68
N ALA A 82 3.19 -5.84 13.02
CA ALA A 82 2.48 -4.77 13.73
C ALA A 82 3.14 -3.40 13.55
N ALA A 83 4.47 -3.33 13.66
CA ALA A 83 5.21 -2.09 13.48
C ALA A 83 5.04 -1.53 12.06
N VAL A 84 5.14 -2.39 11.03
CA VAL A 84 4.92 -1.99 9.64
C VAL A 84 3.46 -1.58 9.39
N ALA A 85 2.48 -2.25 10.01
CA ALA A 85 1.07 -1.86 9.92
C ALA A 85 0.83 -0.45 10.49
N CYS A 86 1.38 -0.17 11.68
CA CYS A 86 1.31 1.16 12.29
C CYS A 86 2.01 2.23 11.45
N ALA A 87 3.20 1.92 10.94
CA ALA A 87 3.98 2.82 10.10
C ALA A 87 3.24 3.13 8.79
N SER A 88 2.65 2.11 8.14
CA SER A 88 1.87 2.28 6.91
C SER A 88 0.64 3.15 7.12
N GLY A 89 -0.12 2.91 8.20
CA GLY A 89 -1.28 3.72 8.55
C GLY A 89 -0.92 5.17 8.88
N LEU A 90 0.15 5.37 9.68
CA LEU A 90 0.65 6.71 10.00
C LEU A 90 1.14 7.45 8.75
N LEU A 91 1.97 6.79 7.94
CA LEU A 91 2.56 7.39 6.74
C LEU A 91 1.46 7.78 5.74
N SER A 92 0.45 6.93 5.53
CA SER A 92 -0.66 7.24 4.63
C SER A 92 -1.42 8.49 5.05
N LEU A 93 -1.71 8.65 6.36
CA LEU A 93 -2.37 9.84 6.87
C LEU A 93 -1.50 11.09 6.74
N LEU A 94 -0.19 10.98 7.06
CA LEU A 94 0.75 12.08 6.87
C LEU A 94 0.86 12.50 5.40
N VAL A 95 0.96 11.54 4.48
CA VAL A 95 0.96 11.82 3.03
C VAL A 95 -0.35 12.49 2.63
N ALA A 96 -1.50 11.96 3.04
CA ALA A 96 -2.80 12.52 2.71
C ALA A 96 -2.94 13.99 3.20
N MET A 97 -2.48 14.28 4.43
CA MET A 97 -2.53 15.64 5.00
C MET A 97 -1.61 16.63 4.27
N ASN A 98 -0.55 16.15 3.64
CA ASN A 98 0.43 16.97 2.93
C ASN A 98 0.28 16.94 1.41
N LEU A 99 -0.74 16.25 0.88
CA LEU A 99 -1.07 16.39 -0.53
C LEU A 99 -1.56 17.82 -0.79
N PRO A 100 -0.91 18.56 -1.71
CA PRO A 100 -1.34 19.92 -2.03
C PRO A 100 -2.68 19.87 -2.76
N TYR A 101 -3.74 19.93 -2.03
CA TYR A 101 -5.09 20.09 -2.54
C TYR A 101 -5.47 21.57 -2.44
N SER A 102 -5.54 22.24 -3.57
CA SER A 102 -6.08 23.58 -3.65
C SER A 102 -7.61 23.52 -3.64
N GLY A 103 -8.22 23.15 -2.51
CA GLY A 103 -9.69 23.13 -2.44
C GLY A 103 -10.28 21.98 -1.63
N ASP A 104 -11.56 21.73 -1.86
CA ASP A 104 -12.34 20.72 -1.15
C ASP A 104 -11.98 19.30 -1.61
N THR A 105 -11.51 18.45 -0.69
CA THR A 105 -11.25 17.03 -0.96
C THR A 105 -12.52 16.22 -1.20
N MET A 106 -13.68 16.81 -1.03
CA MET A 106 -15.02 16.23 -1.24
C MET A 106 -15.70 16.74 -2.52
N GLY A 107 -14.99 17.48 -3.37
CA GLY A 107 -15.51 18.10 -4.58
C GLY A 107 -16.15 17.12 -5.57
N MET A 108 -16.88 17.68 -6.54
CA MET A 108 -17.58 16.89 -7.56
C MET A 108 -16.59 16.15 -8.48
N MET A 109 -16.91 14.90 -8.79
CA MET A 109 -16.20 14.10 -9.77
C MET A 109 -16.63 14.43 -11.21
N ARG A 110 -15.76 14.14 -12.18
CA ARG A 110 -16.15 14.16 -13.61
C ARG A 110 -17.32 13.20 -13.84
N ALA A 111 -18.30 13.60 -14.65
CA ALA A 111 -19.53 12.84 -14.86
C ALA A 111 -19.28 11.38 -15.29
N VAL A 112 -18.32 11.15 -16.19
CA VAL A 112 -17.93 9.82 -16.69
C VAL A 112 -17.42 8.88 -15.59
N LEU A 113 -16.90 9.43 -14.49
CA LEU A 113 -16.38 8.66 -13.36
C LEU A 113 -17.36 8.56 -12.19
N ASN A 114 -18.51 9.24 -12.29
CA ASN A 114 -19.48 9.33 -11.21
C ASN A 114 -20.44 8.12 -11.21
N SER A 115 -19.88 6.94 -10.92
CA SER A 115 -20.64 5.69 -10.79
C SER A 115 -20.32 5.04 -9.45
N ASN A 116 -21.27 5.04 -8.52
CA ASN A 116 -21.09 4.39 -7.21
C ASN A 116 -20.81 2.88 -7.36
N PHE A 117 -21.41 2.22 -8.36
CA PHE A 117 -21.15 0.81 -8.63
C PHE A 117 -19.68 0.57 -9.00
N TRP A 118 -19.15 1.29 -10.00
CA TRP A 118 -17.79 1.10 -10.47
C TRP A 118 -16.73 1.60 -9.47
N LEU A 119 -17.03 2.68 -8.74
CA LEU A 119 -16.17 3.14 -7.65
C LEU A 119 -16.05 2.07 -6.55
N THR A 120 -17.13 1.33 -6.29
CA THR A 120 -17.10 0.22 -5.33
C THR A 120 -16.39 -0.99 -5.91
N MET A 121 -16.78 -1.46 -7.08
CA MET A 121 -16.25 -2.71 -7.65
C MET A 121 -14.80 -2.60 -8.09
N HIS A 122 -14.49 -1.64 -8.97
CA HIS A 122 -13.15 -1.49 -9.52
C HIS A 122 -12.21 -0.80 -8.55
N VAL A 123 -12.56 0.42 -8.11
CA VAL A 123 -11.59 1.27 -7.40
C VAL A 123 -11.25 0.71 -6.03
N MET A 124 -12.21 0.20 -5.27
CA MET A 124 -11.88 -0.45 -3.98
C MET A 124 -11.05 -1.71 -4.19
N THR A 125 -11.38 -2.52 -5.20
CA THR A 125 -10.65 -3.77 -5.49
C THR A 125 -9.19 -3.48 -5.84
N ILE A 126 -8.93 -2.56 -6.77
CA ILE A 126 -7.55 -2.22 -7.15
C ILE A 126 -6.78 -1.57 -5.99
N MET A 127 -7.44 -0.77 -5.15
CA MET A 127 -6.82 -0.13 -4.00
C MET A 127 -6.46 -1.12 -2.88
N ILE A 128 -7.25 -2.19 -2.70
CA ILE A 128 -6.86 -3.32 -1.84
C ILE A 128 -5.58 -3.97 -2.38
N GLY A 129 -5.49 -4.15 -3.69
CA GLY A 129 -4.28 -4.65 -4.37
C GLY A 129 -3.07 -3.77 -4.10
N TYR A 130 -3.15 -2.48 -4.40
CA TYR A 130 -2.05 -1.52 -4.16
C TYR A 130 -1.65 -1.43 -2.68
N GLY A 131 -2.62 -1.32 -1.76
CA GLY A 131 -2.36 -1.30 -0.33
C GLY A 131 -1.62 -2.57 0.14
N SER A 132 -1.96 -3.73 -0.44
CA SER A 132 -1.28 -5.00 -0.15
C SER A 132 0.15 -5.04 -0.73
N VAL A 133 0.39 -4.49 -1.94
CA VAL A 133 1.74 -4.36 -2.53
C VAL A 133 2.61 -3.50 -1.62
N PHE A 134 2.14 -2.31 -1.23
CA PHE A 134 2.89 -1.41 -0.35
C PHE A 134 3.19 -2.06 1.00
N PHE A 135 2.21 -2.73 1.60
CA PHE A 135 2.43 -3.41 2.87
C PHE A 135 3.46 -4.55 2.74
N ALA A 136 3.39 -5.35 1.68
CA ALA A 136 4.37 -6.40 1.39
C ALA A 136 5.77 -5.83 1.19
N GLY A 137 5.90 -4.75 0.41
CA GLY A 137 7.17 -4.10 0.14
C GLY A 137 7.78 -3.42 1.38
N PHE A 138 6.97 -2.77 2.23
CA PHE A 138 7.46 -2.20 3.49
C PHE A 138 7.90 -3.28 4.48
N LEU A 139 7.17 -4.40 4.54
CA LEU A 139 7.57 -5.53 5.37
C LEU A 139 8.86 -6.18 4.84
N ALA A 140 9.03 -6.26 3.52
CA ALA A 140 10.26 -6.71 2.89
C ALA A 140 11.43 -5.78 3.22
N SER A 141 11.25 -4.46 3.06
CA SER A 141 12.25 -3.45 3.43
C SER A 141 12.65 -3.55 4.91
N TYR A 142 11.68 -3.75 5.81
CA TYR A 142 11.98 -4.00 7.22
C TYR A 142 12.93 -5.20 7.39
N HIS A 143 12.66 -6.33 6.75
CA HIS A 143 13.48 -7.54 6.91
C HIS A 143 14.87 -7.39 6.28
N LEU A 144 15.01 -6.62 5.19
CA LEU A 144 16.31 -6.32 4.58
C LEU A 144 17.16 -5.46 5.52
N VAL A 145 16.59 -4.38 6.03
CA VAL A 145 17.28 -3.51 7.01
C VAL A 145 17.59 -4.28 8.30
N ALA A 146 16.65 -5.08 8.82
CA ALA A 146 16.90 -5.91 10.00
C ALA A 146 18.01 -6.95 9.76
N ARG A 147 18.12 -7.49 8.55
CA ARG A 147 19.21 -8.39 8.15
C ARG A 147 20.56 -7.69 8.19
N PHE A 148 20.64 -6.45 7.70
CA PHE A 148 21.84 -5.62 7.78
C PHE A 148 22.27 -5.41 9.25
N PHE A 149 21.32 -5.27 10.18
CA PHE A 149 21.60 -5.18 11.62
C PHE A 149 21.67 -6.54 12.33
N GLY A 150 21.90 -7.65 11.62
CA GLY A 150 22.17 -8.95 12.21
C GLY A 150 20.98 -9.88 12.42
N GLN A 151 19.83 -9.64 11.77
CA GLN A 151 18.72 -10.59 11.80
C GLN A 151 19.19 -11.94 11.24
N GLY A 152 18.95 -13.01 12.01
CA GLY A 152 19.32 -14.37 11.61
C GLY A 152 18.43 -14.95 10.49
N GLU A 153 18.93 -16.01 9.84
CA GLU A 153 18.28 -16.72 8.73
C GLU A 153 16.83 -17.14 9.01
N LYS A 154 16.52 -17.59 10.23
CA LYS A 154 15.14 -17.97 10.61
C LYS A 154 14.16 -16.80 10.48
N GLY A 155 14.57 -15.61 10.92
CA GLY A 155 13.77 -14.40 10.82
C GLY A 155 13.57 -13.97 9.36
N LEU A 156 14.63 -14.05 8.56
CA LEU A 156 14.59 -13.73 7.13
C LEU A 156 13.65 -14.67 6.36
N LYS A 157 13.75 -15.99 6.59
CA LYS A 157 12.87 -17.00 5.97
C LYS A 157 11.40 -16.81 6.37
N ALA A 158 11.14 -16.53 7.66
CA ALA A 158 9.79 -16.25 8.15
C ALA A 158 9.22 -14.99 7.52
N GLY A 159 10.02 -13.92 7.38
CA GLY A 159 9.66 -12.69 6.70
C GLY A 159 9.33 -12.92 5.22
N ALA A 160 10.19 -13.62 4.50
CA ALA A 160 9.97 -13.97 3.09
C ALA A 160 8.67 -14.78 2.90
N CYS A 161 8.38 -15.73 3.79
CA CYS A 161 7.12 -16.48 3.76
C CYS A 161 5.90 -15.58 4.01
N GLY A 162 6.01 -14.63 4.94
CA GLY A 162 4.95 -13.65 5.21
C GLY A 162 4.69 -12.76 4.00
N VAL A 163 5.74 -12.15 3.45
CA VAL A 163 5.68 -11.29 2.25
C VAL A 163 5.11 -12.05 1.04
N TYR A 164 5.51 -13.30 0.83
CA TYR A 164 4.97 -14.13 -0.25
C TYR A 164 3.45 -14.27 -0.20
N ARG A 165 2.90 -14.55 0.98
CA ARG A 165 1.45 -14.69 1.17
C ARG A 165 0.70 -13.38 0.93
N ILE A 166 1.29 -12.25 1.33
CA ILE A 166 0.70 -10.93 1.12
C ILE A 166 0.72 -10.60 -0.38
N LEU A 167 1.82 -10.90 -1.09
CA LEU A 167 1.91 -10.68 -2.53
C LEU A 167 0.94 -11.54 -3.34
N LEU A 168 0.59 -12.76 -2.88
CA LEU A 168 -0.48 -13.55 -3.53
C LEU A 168 -1.83 -12.84 -3.45
N VAL A 169 -2.16 -12.27 -2.28
CA VAL A 169 -3.38 -11.46 -2.11
C VAL A 169 -3.32 -10.20 -2.98
N ALA A 170 -2.16 -9.51 -2.99
CA ALA A 170 -1.93 -8.34 -3.82
C ALA A 170 -2.13 -8.64 -5.31
N LEU A 171 -1.53 -9.73 -5.81
CA LEU A 171 -1.65 -10.17 -7.21
C LEU A 171 -3.11 -10.42 -7.57
N PHE A 172 -3.86 -11.15 -6.72
CA PHE A 172 -5.27 -11.43 -6.95
C PHE A 172 -6.10 -10.16 -7.09
N PHE A 173 -5.98 -9.22 -6.14
CA PHE A 173 -6.73 -7.97 -6.17
C PHE A 173 -6.27 -7.01 -7.27
N CYS A 174 -4.98 -6.96 -7.60
CA CYS A 174 -4.49 -6.19 -8.74
C CYS A 174 -5.03 -6.75 -10.07
N PHE A 175 -5.03 -8.08 -10.24
CA PHE A 175 -5.59 -8.71 -11.44
C PHE A 175 -7.08 -8.43 -11.58
N LEU A 176 -7.86 -8.76 -10.54
CA LEU A 176 -9.30 -8.55 -10.54
C LEU A 176 -9.65 -7.06 -10.75
N GLY A 177 -8.94 -6.17 -10.04
CA GLY A 177 -9.14 -4.74 -10.18
C GLY A 177 -8.84 -4.24 -11.60
N THR A 178 -7.76 -4.71 -12.21
CA THR A 178 -7.40 -4.34 -13.60
C THR A 178 -8.48 -4.81 -14.59
N MET A 179 -8.99 -6.04 -14.45
CA MET A 179 -10.07 -6.55 -15.29
C MET A 179 -11.36 -5.73 -15.15
N LEU A 180 -11.77 -5.45 -13.92
CA LEU A 180 -12.94 -4.60 -13.64
C LEU A 180 -12.77 -3.18 -14.20
N GLY A 181 -11.55 -2.64 -14.15
CA GLY A 181 -11.22 -1.34 -14.73
C GLY A 181 -11.36 -1.32 -16.25
N GLY A 182 -10.92 -2.38 -16.93
CA GLY A 182 -11.10 -2.54 -18.37
C GLY A 182 -12.57 -2.60 -18.76
N ILE A 183 -13.39 -3.34 -18.01
CA ILE A 183 -14.86 -3.39 -18.26
C ILE A 183 -15.47 -2.01 -18.06
N TRP A 184 -15.10 -1.28 -17.02
CA TRP A 184 -15.58 0.08 -16.81
C TRP A 184 -15.12 1.04 -17.91
N ALA A 185 -13.87 0.92 -18.37
CA ALA A 185 -13.34 1.70 -19.48
C ALA A 185 -14.10 1.45 -20.79
N ASP A 186 -14.48 0.19 -21.06
CA ASP A 186 -15.30 -0.16 -22.23
C ASP A 186 -16.67 0.51 -22.16
N MET A 187 -17.33 0.45 -21.02
CA MET A 187 -18.63 1.10 -20.81
C MET A 187 -18.57 2.63 -20.86
N SER A 188 -17.46 3.24 -20.42
CA SER A 188 -17.32 4.68 -20.28
C SER A 188 -16.76 5.37 -21.52
N TRP A 189 -15.88 4.69 -22.25
CA TRP A 189 -15.11 5.23 -23.38
C TRP A 189 -15.14 4.36 -24.63
N GLY A 190 -15.91 3.25 -24.62
CA GLY A 190 -16.05 2.35 -25.77
C GLY A 190 -14.78 1.55 -26.07
N ARG A 191 -13.89 1.36 -25.10
CA ARG A 191 -12.67 0.57 -25.26
C ARG A 191 -12.25 -0.07 -23.93
N PHE A 192 -11.98 -1.36 -23.96
CA PHE A 192 -11.55 -2.13 -22.79
C PHE A 192 -10.13 -1.71 -22.33
N TRP A 193 -9.23 -1.39 -23.26
CA TRP A 193 -7.83 -1.03 -23.01
C TRP A 193 -7.35 -0.01 -24.04
N GLY A 194 -6.68 1.03 -23.59
CA GLY A 194 -6.20 2.10 -24.45
C GLY A 194 -4.76 2.52 -24.25
N TRP A 195 -3.98 1.71 -23.49
CA TRP A 195 -2.58 2.03 -23.16
C TRP A 195 -2.40 3.37 -22.45
N ASP A 196 -3.42 3.80 -21.73
CA ASP A 196 -3.33 4.96 -20.85
C ASP A 196 -2.22 4.75 -19.80
N PRO A 197 -1.47 5.79 -19.39
CA PRO A 197 -0.42 5.65 -18.40
C PRO A 197 -0.85 4.95 -17.11
N LYS A 198 -2.09 5.14 -16.68
CA LYS A 198 -2.65 4.48 -15.49
C LYS A 198 -2.89 2.98 -15.71
N GLU A 199 -3.40 2.63 -16.89
CA GLU A 199 -3.58 1.23 -17.32
C GLU A 199 -2.23 0.52 -17.37
N ASN A 200 -1.22 1.16 -17.99
CA ASN A 200 0.15 0.64 -18.06
C ASN A 200 0.77 0.47 -16.67
N GLY A 201 0.55 1.43 -15.76
CA GLY A 201 1.02 1.35 -14.38
C GLY A 201 0.40 0.19 -13.61
N ALA A 202 -0.89 -0.07 -13.81
CA ALA A 202 -1.58 -1.22 -13.22
C ALA A 202 -1.02 -2.54 -13.77
N LEU A 203 -0.83 -2.63 -15.08
CA LEU A 203 -0.22 -3.80 -15.74
C LEU A 203 1.22 -4.04 -15.25
N MET A 204 2.04 -3.00 -15.15
CA MET A 204 3.41 -3.10 -14.63
C MET A 204 3.40 -3.64 -13.19
N THR A 205 2.50 -3.18 -12.33
CA THR A 205 2.38 -3.65 -10.96
C THR A 205 1.98 -5.13 -10.91
N LEU A 206 1.01 -5.53 -11.74
CA LEU A 206 0.57 -6.91 -11.87
C LEU A 206 1.72 -7.83 -12.32
N LEU A 207 2.42 -7.46 -13.38
CA LEU A 207 3.54 -8.22 -13.93
C LEU A 207 4.69 -8.30 -12.93
N TRP A 208 5.02 -7.21 -12.22
CA TRP A 208 6.06 -7.22 -11.21
C TRP A 208 5.74 -8.17 -10.05
N CYS A 209 4.51 -8.14 -9.53
CA CYS A 209 4.07 -9.07 -8.50
C CYS A 209 4.15 -10.53 -8.99
N SER A 210 3.68 -10.78 -10.22
CA SER A 210 3.72 -12.11 -10.84
C SER A 210 5.16 -12.61 -11.00
N CYS A 211 6.05 -11.80 -11.59
CA CYS A 211 7.48 -12.15 -11.77
C CYS A 211 8.16 -12.40 -10.42
N THR A 212 7.90 -11.56 -9.42
CA THR A 212 8.47 -11.71 -8.07
C THR A 212 8.02 -13.03 -7.41
N LEU A 213 6.75 -13.38 -7.51
CA LEU A 213 6.22 -14.64 -6.99
C LEU A 213 6.79 -15.86 -7.73
N HIS A 214 6.88 -15.80 -9.06
CA HIS A 214 7.47 -16.87 -9.87
C HIS A 214 8.97 -17.05 -9.61
N ALA A 215 9.72 -15.96 -9.46
CA ALA A 215 11.15 -16.04 -9.11
C ALA A 215 11.36 -16.78 -7.77
N ARG A 216 10.44 -16.60 -6.81
CA ARG A 216 10.48 -17.33 -5.55
C ARG A 216 10.03 -18.79 -5.69
N LEU A 217 8.95 -19.03 -6.43
CA LEU A 217 8.37 -20.36 -6.66
C LEU A 217 9.36 -21.28 -7.39
N LEU A 218 10.02 -20.76 -8.41
CA LEU A 218 11.00 -21.48 -9.24
C LEU A 218 12.42 -21.51 -8.63
N HIS A 219 12.59 -21.00 -7.41
CA HIS A 219 13.89 -20.92 -6.71
C HIS A 219 14.98 -20.17 -7.50
N VAL A 220 14.62 -19.26 -8.40
CA VAL A 220 15.55 -18.42 -9.16
C VAL A 220 16.29 -17.43 -8.25
N CYS A 221 15.68 -17.04 -7.14
CA CYS A 221 16.29 -16.13 -6.17
C CYS A 221 16.27 -16.69 -4.74
N SER A 222 17.23 -16.25 -3.92
CA SER A 222 17.27 -16.53 -2.48
C SER A 222 16.10 -15.86 -1.75
N CYS A 223 15.91 -16.17 -0.45
CA CYS A 223 14.94 -15.43 0.39
C CYS A 223 15.24 -13.93 0.40
N GLN A 224 16.50 -13.55 0.44
CA GLN A 224 16.94 -12.16 0.45
C GLN A 224 16.68 -11.49 -0.90
N GLY A 225 17.02 -12.13 -2.03
CA GLY A 225 16.70 -11.63 -3.36
C GLY A 225 15.20 -11.47 -3.60
N PHE A 226 14.38 -12.40 -3.10
CA PHE A 226 12.92 -12.26 -3.13
C PHE A 226 12.43 -11.02 -2.36
N LEU A 227 12.98 -10.76 -1.18
CA LEU A 227 12.62 -9.56 -0.39
C LEU A 227 13.06 -8.28 -1.09
N VAL A 228 14.22 -8.28 -1.78
CA VAL A 228 14.65 -7.16 -2.64
C VAL A 228 13.62 -6.89 -3.74
N LEU A 229 13.22 -7.91 -4.49
CA LEU A 229 12.19 -7.77 -5.53
C LEU A 229 10.87 -7.26 -4.97
N ALA A 230 10.44 -7.78 -3.82
CA ALA A 230 9.22 -7.34 -3.15
C ALA A 230 9.29 -5.87 -2.68
N SER A 231 10.44 -5.43 -2.14
CA SER A 231 10.68 -4.04 -1.75
C SER A 231 10.64 -3.09 -2.96
N LEU A 232 11.29 -3.47 -4.06
CA LEU A 232 11.28 -2.70 -5.31
C LEU A 232 9.87 -2.63 -5.94
N GLY A 233 8.99 -3.57 -5.65
CA GLY A 233 7.57 -3.52 -6.03
C GLY A 233 6.85 -2.27 -5.56
N ASN A 234 7.27 -1.67 -4.43
CA ASN A 234 6.76 -0.39 -3.97
C ASN A 234 7.05 0.75 -4.95
N ILE A 235 8.20 0.73 -5.63
CA ILE A 235 8.54 1.74 -6.65
C ILE A 235 7.62 1.60 -7.86
N VAL A 236 7.39 0.36 -8.30
CA VAL A 236 6.51 0.08 -9.45
C VAL A 236 5.07 0.51 -9.14
N ALA A 237 4.55 0.15 -7.96
CA ALA A 237 3.23 0.56 -7.52
C ALA A 237 3.11 2.09 -7.35
N ALA A 238 4.13 2.73 -6.75
CA ALA A 238 4.16 4.18 -6.61
C ALA A 238 4.19 4.90 -7.96
N TRP A 239 4.95 4.38 -8.95
CA TRP A 239 4.94 4.89 -10.30
C TRP A 239 3.55 4.79 -10.94
N GLY A 240 2.93 3.60 -10.93
CA GLY A 240 1.60 3.37 -11.50
C GLY A 240 0.49 4.20 -10.84
N TRP A 241 0.67 4.59 -9.59
CA TRP A 241 -0.32 5.35 -8.83
C TRP A 241 -0.03 6.85 -8.79
N PHE A 242 1.11 7.27 -8.22
CA PHE A 242 1.50 8.67 -8.08
C PHE A 242 2.23 9.22 -9.31
N GLY A 243 3.21 8.49 -9.84
CA GLY A 243 4.06 8.93 -10.93
C GLY A 243 3.24 9.31 -12.17
N VAL A 244 2.28 8.48 -12.56
CA VAL A 244 1.39 8.78 -13.71
C VAL A 244 0.47 9.98 -13.45
N ASN A 245 0.08 10.25 -12.20
CA ASN A 245 -0.67 11.45 -11.86
C ASN A 245 0.20 12.72 -11.95
N LEU A 246 1.48 12.61 -11.56
CA LEU A 246 2.45 13.73 -11.65
C LEU A 246 2.78 14.10 -13.10
N MET A 247 2.65 13.17 -14.05
CA MET A 247 2.82 13.46 -15.48
C MET A 247 1.68 14.29 -16.07
N GLY A 248 0.49 14.26 -15.45
CA GLY A 248 -0.66 15.02 -15.91
C GLY A 248 -1.26 14.58 -17.26
N ILE A 249 -0.88 13.42 -17.78
CA ILE A 249 -1.32 12.88 -19.07
C ILE A 249 -2.23 11.67 -18.89
N GLY A 250 -3.13 11.46 -19.89
CA GLY A 250 -4.07 10.35 -19.92
C GLY A 250 -5.45 10.69 -19.35
N LEU A 251 -6.39 9.77 -19.56
CA LEU A 251 -7.79 9.93 -19.14
C LEU A 251 -7.97 9.81 -17.61
N HIS A 252 -7.04 9.16 -16.95
CA HIS A 252 -7.03 8.89 -15.50
C HIS A 252 -6.17 9.88 -14.70
N SER A 253 -5.81 11.04 -15.26
CA SER A 253 -5.08 12.07 -14.53
C SER A 253 -6.03 12.87 -13.62
N TYR A 254 -5.93 12.67 -12.31
CA TYR A 254 -6.78 13.28 -11.29
C TYR A 254 -5.95 14.07 -10.29
N GLY A 255 -5.95 15.38 -10.44
CA GLY A 255 -5.28 16.31 -9.54
C GLY A 255 -3.78 16.44 -9.81
N PHE A 256 -3.33 17.67 -9.95
CA PHE A 256 -1.91 18.00 -10.05
C PHE A 256 -1.37 18.20 -8.63
N VAL A 257 -0.22 17.59 -8.35
CA VAL A 257 0.50 17.76 -7.09
C VAL A 257 1.78 18.54 -7.41
N GLU A 258 1.74 19.88 -7.25
CA GLU A 258 2.94 20.70 -7.38
C GLU A 258 4.01 20.23 -6.38
N GLY A 259 5.26 20.09 -6.84
CA GLY A 259 6.37 19.62 -6.00
C GLY A 259 6.36 18.11 -5.68
N GLY A 260 5.39 17.35 -6.18
CA GLY A 260 5.26 15.90 -5.91
C GLY A 260 6.44 15.06 -6.39
N TRP A 261 7.17 15.50 -7.40
CA TRP A 261 8.35 14.81 -7.92
C TRP A 261 9.47 14.67 -6.90
N PHE A 262 9.71 15.69 -6.06
CA PHE A 262 10.70 15.59 -4.97
C PHE A 262 10.36 14.47 -4.01
N TRP A 263 9.12 14.40 -3.53
CA TRP A 263 8.68 13.36 -2.61
C TRP A 263 8.66 11.97 -3.23
N PHE A 264 8.32 11.89 -4.52
CA PHE A 264 8.36 10.64 -5.28
C PHE A 264 9.80 10.12 -5.38
N PHE A 265 10.78 10.95 -5.79
CA PHE A 265 12.17 10.53 -5.89
C PHE A 265 12.81 10.27 -4.53
N LEU A 266 12.44 11.00 -3.48
CA LEU A 266 12.84 10.69 -2.12
C LEU A 266 12.34 9.29 -1.71
N PHE A 267 11.07 8.98 -1.98
CA PHE A 267 10.51 7.65 -1.72
C PHE A 267 11.27 6.56 -2.50
N VAL A 268 11.52 6.75 -3.78
CA VAL A 268 12.31 5.83 -4.62
C VAL A 268 13.69 5.60 -4.03
N GLY A 269 14.40 6.69 -3.66
CA GLY A 269 15.72 6.61 -3.03
C GLY A 269 15.71 5.79 -1.73
N LEU A 270 14.71 5.99 -0.87
CA LEU A 270 14.57 5.21 0.36
C LEU A 270 14.32 3.71 0.09
N GLN A 271 13.51 3.38 -0.93
CA GLN A 271 13.28 1.98 -1.30
C GLN A 271 14.55 1.33 -1.88
N VAL A 272 15.30 2.06 -2.71
CA VAL A 272 16.58 1.59 -3.26
C VAL A 272 17.61 1.40 -2.14
N LEU A 273 17.70 2.31 -1.18
CA LEU A 273 18.59 2.17 -0.01
C LEU A 273 18.21 0.95 0.84
N ALA A 274 16.93 0.72 1.07
CA ALA A 274 16.45 -0.47 1.78
C ALA A 274 16.80 -1.76 1.01
N ALA A 275 16.66 -1.76 -0.31
CA ALA A 275 17.05 -2.90 -1.15
C ALA A 275 18.58 -3.10 -1.15
N ALA A 276 19.37 -2.02 -1.21
CA ALA A 276 20.83 -2.07 -1.19
C ALA A 276 21.40 -2.55 0.16
N SER A 277 20.66 -2.39 1.27
CA SER A 277 21.08 -2.95 2.57
C SER A 277 21.17 -4.48 2.57
N ALA A 278 20.71 -5.12 1.49
CA ALA A 278 20.85 -6.56 1.25
C ALA A 278 22.21 -6.97 0.64
N LEU A 279 23.01 -6.02 0.17
CA LEU A 279 24.33 -6.26 -0.44
C LEU A 279 25.41 -6.24 0.63
#